data_5e88b7110e0a85120dea97dd47eea1fb
#
_entry.id   5e88b7110e0a85120dea97dd47eea1fb
#
_cell.length_a   1.000
_cell.length_b   1.000
_cell.length_c   1.000
_cell.angle_alpha   90.00
_cell.angle_beta   90.00
_cell.angle_gamma   90.00
#
_symmetry.space_group_name_H-M   'P 1'
#
loop_
_entity.id
_entity.type
_entity.pdbx_description
1 polymer ?
#
loop_
_entity_poly.entity_id
_entity_poly.type
_entity_poly.pdbx_seq_one_letter_code
_entity_poly.pdbx_strand_id
1 'polypeptide(L)'
;MLNIVVCAKAVPDPKEACHIKIDPATKTLMRCDVPMVVNPLDKNAIEVALRLKEKTEVRITVLSMGPPEAGSIVKECLALGADRGILLSDSAFAGADTFATAFTLAKGIEKTGPCDVIICGMASSDGSTEWVGPQIATFLKLPVVTMVKEFVETGAPWWKVKANIDNGYRLMQVKLPAVFTVTREVNSPRALSFSGIIKARKKEIEQWGIEDLGIPSESVGLKGSPTIVSQLNTMETKREVEFIKGTREEKAEILVHKLIGTGLL
;
A
#
# COMPACT_ATOMS: atom_id res chain seq x y z
N MET A 1 -1.38 25.88 -3.31
CA MET A 1 -0.51 24.69 -3.07
C MET A 1 -1.37 23.60 -2.50
N LEU A 2 -1.38 22.42 -3.11
CA LEU A 2 -2.15 21.25 -2.67
C LEU A 2 -1.27 20.38 -1.76
N ASN A 3 -1.77 19.97 -0.59
CA ASN A 3 -1.05 19.11 0.34
C ASN A 3 -1.54 17.66 0.17
N ILE A 4 -0.66 16.78 -0.26
CA ILE A 4 -0.95 15.36 -0.45
C ILE A 4 -0.16 14.53 0.55
N VAL A 5 -0.86 13.66 1.29
CA VAL A 5 -0.23 12.62 2.10
C VAL A 5 -0.33 11.29 1.36
N VAL A 6 0.78 10.63 1.18
CA VAL A 6 0.83 9.26 0.63
C VAL A 6 1.22 8.30 1.74
N CYS A 7 0.33 7.37 2.07
CA CYS A 7 0.66 6.27 2.98
C CYS A 7 1.42 5.20 2.20
N ALA A 8 2.59 4.80 2.70
CA ALA A 8 3.43 3.79 2.08
C ALA A 8 3.85 2.74 3.11
N LYS A 9 3.75 1.46 2.75
CA LYS A 9 4.09 0.34 3.63
C LYS A 9 5.37 -0.34 3.15
N ALA A 10 6.24 -0.69 4.10
CA ALA A 10 7.31 -1.64 3.87
C ALA A 10 6.75 -3.05 3.82
N VAL A 11 7.00 -3.77 2.73
CA VAL A 11 6.57 -5.16 2.57
C VAL A 11 7.77 -6.01 2.14
N PRO A 12 7.79 -7.31 2.46
CA PRO A 12 8.77 -8.22 1.86
C PRO A 12 8.70 -8.15 0.33
N ASP A 13 9.85 -8.22 -0.35
CA ASP A 13 9.85 -8.20 -1.83
C ASP A 13 8.99 -9.38 -2.34
N PRO A 14 7.92 -9.14 -3.09
CA PRO A 14 7.06 -10.19 -3.63
C PRO A 14 7.81 -11.18 -4.53
N LYS A 15 8.96 -10.80 -5.08
CA LYS A 15 9.82 -11.68 -5.90
C LYS A 15 10.53 -12.74 -5.04
N GLU A 16 10.75 -12.44 -3.78
CA GLU A 16 11.41 -13.30 -2.79
C GLU A 16 10.40 -13.98 -1.84
N ALA A 17 9.10 -13.93 -2.16
CA ALA A 17 8.02 -14.45 -1.31
C ALA A 17 8.17 -15.95 -0.97
N CYS A 18 8.82 -16.73 -1.84
CA CYS A 18 9.09 -18.15 -1.61
C CYS A 18 10.12 -18.40 -0.48
N HIS A 19 10.89 -17.41 -0.09
CA HIS A 19 11.89 -17.50 0.98
C HIS A 19 11.36 -17.04 2.34
N ILE A 20 10.12 -16.58 2.42
CA ILE A 20 9.52 -16.14 3.67
C ILE A 20 9.23 -17.36 4.55
N LYS A 21 9.80 -17.38 5.75
CA LYS A 21 9.56 -18.39 6.78
C LYS A 21 8.63 -17.84 7.85
N ILE A 22 7.86 -18.74 8.46
CA ILE A 22 7.03 -18.44 9.62
C ILE A 22 7.82 -18.85 10.87
N ASP A 23 7.92 -17.97 11.85
CA ASP A 23 8.44 -18.30 13.17
C ASP A 23 7.40 -19.19 13.89
N PRO A 24 7.73 -20.43 14.21
CA PRO A 24 6.78 -21.35 14.83
C PRO A 24 6.40 -20.94 16.25
N ALA A 25 7.22 -20.14 16.95
CA ALA A 25 6.98 -19.71 18.32
C ALA A 25 6.08 -18.47 18.37
N THR A 26 6.38 -17.47 17.56
CA THR A 26 5.65 -16.18 17.56
C THR A 26 4.51 -16.14 16.54
N LYS A 27 4.44 -17.12 15.64
CA LYS A 27 3.48 -17.19 14.50
C LYS A 27 3.52 -15.92 13.63
N THR A 28 4.68 -15.28 13.55
CA THR A 28 4.92 -14.10 12.73
C THR A 28 5.80 -14.45 11.53
N LEU A 29 5.72 -13.63 10.48
CA LEU A 29 6.62 -13.78 9.33
C LEU A 29 8.05 -13.43 9.74
N MET A 30 9.00 -14.35 9.56
CA MET A 30 10.43 -14.10 9.71
C MET A 30 10.90 -13.26 8.52
N ARG A 31 11.12 -11.97 8.75
CA ARG A 31 11.51 -11.00 7.71
C ARG A 31 13.04 -10.85 7.59
N CYS A 32 13.80 -11.61 8.35
CA CYS A 32 15.25 -11.39 8.54
C CYS A 32 16.08 -11.57 7.26
N ASP A 33 15.61 -12.37 6.30
CA ASP A 33 16.38 -12.74 5.10
C ASP A 33 15.75 -12.22 3.78
N VAL A 34 14.67 -11.44 3.85
CA VAL A 34 13.97 -10.95 2.66
C VAL A 34 14.07 -9.43 2.58
N PRO A 35 14.55 -8.87 1.46
CA PRO A 35 14.59 -7.43 1.27
C PRO A 35 13.21 -6.80 1.45
N MET A 36 13.16 -5.69 2.18
CA MET A 36 11.94 -4.89 2.31
C MET A 36 11.89 -3.85 1.21
N VAL A 37 10.75 -3.75 0.54
CA VAL A 37 10.49 -2.80 -0.54
C VAL A 37 9.24 -1.96 -0.27
N VAL A 38 9.11 -0.85 -0.96
CA VAL A 38 7.83 -0.11 -0.97
C VAL A 38 6.76 -1.01 -1.58
N ASN A 39 5.63 -1.16 -0.90
CA ASN A 39 4.50 -1.93 -1.44
C ASN A 39 4.21 -1.49 -2.90
N PRO A 40 4.09 -2.43 -3.85
CA PRO A 40 3.91 -2.11 -5.27
C PRO A 40 2.75 -1.14 -5.54
N LEU A 41 1.62 -1.30 -4.87
CA LEU A 41 0.47 -0.42 -5.05
C LEU A 41 0.69 0.98 -4.42
N ASP A 42 1.51 1.08 -3.39
CA ASP A 42 1.89 2.38 -2.83
C ASP A 42 2.89 3.11 -3.74
N LYS A 43 3.69 2.38 -4.54
CA LYS A 43 4.46 2.99 -5.64
C LYS A 43 3.55 3.62 -6.69
N ASN A 44 2.40 3.01 -6.99
CA ASN A 44 1.40 3.63 -7.84
C ASN A 44 0.79 4.88 -7.18
N ALA A 45 0.52 4.83 -5.88
CA ALA A 45 -0.02 5.97 -5.13
C ALA A 45 0.94 7.17 -5.15
N ILE A 46 2.23 6.95 -4.91
CA ILE A 46 3.23 8.04 -4.94
C ILE A 46 3.41 8.59 -6.36
N GLU A 47 3.37 7.73 -7.39
CA GLU A 47 3.43 8.16 -8.78
C GLU A 47 2.26 9.06 -9.18
N VAL A 48 1.04 8.81 -8.66
CA VAL A 48 -0.09 9.74 -8.83
C VAL A 48 0.25 11.12 -8.30
N ALA A 49 0.74 11.20 -7.07
CA ALA A 49 1.11 12.47 -6.43
C ALA A 49 2.24 13.20 -7.19
N LEU A 50 3.24 12.46 -7.68
CA LEU A 50 4.34 13.01 -8.46
C LEU A 50 3.87 13.59 -9.81
N ARG A 51 2.98 12.90 -10.51
CA ARG A 51 2.40 13.40 -11.77
C ARG A 51 1.54 14.63 -11.57
N LEU A 52 0.86 14.75 -10.43
CA LEU A 52 0.14 15.97 -10.06
C LEU A 52 1.12 17.12 -9.79
N LYS A 53 2.21 16.86 -9.09
CA LYS A 53 3.25 17.83 -8.79
C LYS A 53 3.94 18.39 -10.05
N GLU A 54 3.99 17.63 -11.13
CA GLU A 54 4.51 18.07 -12.43
C GLU A 54 3.59 19.09 -13.12
N LYS A 55 2.31 19.10 -12.77
CA LYS A 55 1.28 19.93 -13.42
C LYS A 55 0.84 21.12 -12.57
N THR A 56 0.92 20.99 -11.26
CA THR A 56 0.41 21.97 -10.30
C THR A 56 1.32 22.07 -9.08
N GLU A 57 1.15 23.10 -8.28
CA GLU A 57 1.90 23.27 -7.05
C GLU A 57 1.40 22.31 -5.97
N VAL A 58 2.17 21.25 -5.73
CA VAL A 58 1.86 20.17 -4.78
C VAL A 58 2.99 19.96 -3.80
N ARG A 59 2.66 19.79 -2.53
CA ARG A 59 3.57 19.30 -1.49
C ARG A 59 3.21 17.86 -1.14
N ILE A 60 4.16 16.94 -1.27
CA ILE A 60 3.97 15.50 -1.03
C ILE A 60 4.65 15.11 0.27
N THR A 61 3.87 14.65 1.24
CA THR A 61 4.36 14.01 2.47
C THR A 61 4.13 12.51 2.38
N VAL A 62 5.19 11.72 2.55
CA VAL A 62 5.08 10.27 2.70
C VAL A 62 5.02 9.92 4.16
N LEU A 63 4.02 9.13 4.53
CA LEU A 63 3.82 8.60 5.87
C LEU A 63 3.90 7.08 5.83
N SER A 64 4.74 6.50 6.67
CA SER A 64 4.86 5.06 6.84
C SER A 64 4.75 4.69 8.32
N MET A 65 4.22 3.52 8.62
CA MET A 65 4.20 2.95 9.96
C MET A 65 4.96 1.62 9.93
N GLY A 66 5.94 1.48 10.81
CA GLY A 66 6.75 0.27 10.87
C GLY A 66 7.94 0.37 11.80
N PRO A 67 8.74 -0.69 11.89
CA PRO A 67 9.99 -0.66 12.66
C PRO A 67 11.00 0.33 12.04
N PRO A 68 12.09 0.69 12.75
CA PRO A 68 13.07 1.68 12.27
C PRO A 68 13.62 1.39 10.87
N GLU A 69 13.76 0.11 10.49
CA GLU A 69 14.24 -0.34 9.18
C GLU A 69 13.31 0.09 8.02
N ALA A 70 12.03 0.31 8.31
CA ALA A 70 11.07 0.85 7.35
C ALA A 70 11.40 2.30 6.91
N GLY A 71 12.33 2.97 7.58
CA GLY A 71 12.89 4.23 7.12
C GLY A 71 13.51 4.14 5.71
N SER A 72 14.00 2.97 5.33
CA SER A 72 14.55 2.73 3.99
C SER A 72 13.54 2.99 2.87
N ILE A 73 12.29 2.56 3.04
CA ILE A 73 11.22 2.78 2.05
C ILE A 73 10.77 4.24 2.00
N VAL A 74 10.77 4.93 3.14
CA VAL A 74 10.49 6.37 3.19
C VAL A 74 11.58 7.11 2.42
N LYS A 75 12.85 6.69 2.57
CA LYS A 75 13.99 7.24 1.82
C LYS A 75 13.86 7.00 0.32
N GLU A 76 13.38 5.81 -0.09
CA GLU A 76 13.07 5.51 -1.49
C GLU A 76 11.99 6.47 -2.05
N CYS A 77 10.92 6.71 -1.31
CA CYS A 77 9.87 7.64 -1.70
C CYS A 77 10.38 9.09 -1.81
N LEU A 78 11.27 9.51 -0.91
CA LEU A 78 11.95 10.82 -1.02
C LEU A 78 12.84 10.90 -2.26
N ALA A 79 13.48 9.79 -2.64
CA ALA A 79 14.30 9.71 -3.85
C ALA A 79 13.46 9.74 -5.14
N LEU A 80 12.23 9.23 -5.10
CA LEU A 80 11.26 9.36 -6.20
C LEU A 80 10.79 10.80 -6.40
N GLY A 81 10.84 11.67 -5.36
CA GLY A 81 10.52 13.09 -5.48
C GLY A 81 9.54 13.64 -4.44
N ALA A 82 9.21 12.88 -3.39
CA ALA A 82 8.44 13.38 -2.26
C ALA A 82 9.22 14.48 -1.52
N ASP A 83 8.49 15.40 -0.90
CA ASP A 83 9.09 16.56 -0.23
C ASP A 83 9.48 16.26 1.21
N ARG A 84 8.63 15.53 1.93
CA ARG A 84 8.74 15.22 3.35
C ARG A 84 8.51 13.73 3.57
N GLY A 85 9.27 13.13 4.48
CA GLY A 85 9.12 11.73 4.86
C GLY A 85 8.97 11.58 6.36
N ILE A 86 7.96 10.84 6.79
CA ILE A 86 7.62 10.59 8.20
C ILE A 86 7.51 9.10 8.42
N LEU A 87 8.17 8.60 9.46
CA LEU A 87 8.07 7.23 9.94
C LEU A 87 7.41 7.21 11.31
N LEU A 88 6.25 6.58 11.42
CA LEU A 88 5.63 6.24 12.69
C LEU A 88 6.28 4.97 13.22
N SER A 89 7.13 5.09 14.23
CA SER A 89 7.90 3.96 14.73
C SER A 89 7.99 4.00 16.24
N ASP A 90 7.36 3.00 16.85
CA ASP A 90 7.36 2.77 18.28
C ASP A 90 7.10 1.28 18.56
N SER A 91 7.68 0.74 19.62
CA SER A 91 7.41 -0.64 20.05
C SER A 91 5.93 -0.87 20.37
N ALA A 92 5.22 0.17 20.83
CA ALA A 92 3.80 0.12 21.11
C ALA A 92 2.94 -0.12 19.85
N PHE A 93 3.44 0.16 18.65
CA PHE A 93 2.71 -0.05 17.38
C PHE A 93 2.81 -1.50 16.88
N ALA A 94 3.66 -2.33 17.50
CA ALA A 94 3.88 -3.69 17.07
C ALA A 94 2.60 -4.55 17.19
N GLY A 95 2.39 -5.45 16.21
CA GLY A 95 1.26 -6.38 16.20
C GLY A 95 -0.09 -5.75 15.84
N ALA A 96 -0.11 -4.50 15.38
CA ALA A 96 -1.33 -3.82 14.95
C ALA A 96 -2.02 -4.56 13.80
N ASP A 97 -3.34 -4.75 13.94
CA ASP A 97 -4.21 -5.14 12.83
C ASP A 97 -4.53 -3.92 11.94
N THR A 98 -5.45 -4.05 11.00
CA THR A 98 -5.82 -2.94 10.10
C THR A 98 -6.44 -1.76 10.83
N PHE A 99 -7.22 -2.03 11.90
CA PHE A 99 -7.91 -0.99 12.67
C PHE A 99 -6.92 -0.13 13.45
N ALA A 100 -6.06 -0.76 14.26
CA ALA A 100 -5.03 -0.06 15.02
C ALA A 100 -4.00 0.62 14.11
N THR A 101 -3.67 0.00 12.97
CA THR A 101 -2.81 0.61 11.94
C THR A 101 -3.45 1.87 11.37
N ALA A 102 -4.71 1.79 10.94
CA ALA A 102 -5.42 2.93 10.36
C ALA A 102 -5.63 4.07 11.37
N PHE A 103 -5.90 3.75 12.63
CA PHE A 103 -5.98 4.73 13.70
C PHE A 103 -4.66 5.49 13.88
N THR A 104 -3.55 4.76 13.98
CA THR A 104 -2.21 5.33 14.13
C THR A 104 -1.83 6.21 12.94
N LEU A 105 -2.10 5.74 11.71
CA LEU A 105 -1.87 6.52 10.49
C LEU A 105 -2.75 7.77 10.44
N ALA A 106 -4.02 7.68 10.82
CA ALA A 106 -4.92 8.84 10.87
C ALA A 106 -4.40 9.90 11.84
N LYS A 107 -3.91 9.50 13.01
CA LYS A 107 -3.28 10.42 13.98
C LYS A 107 -1.99 11.04 13.44
N GLY A 108 -1.18 10.25 12.73
CA GLY A 108 -0.03 10.78 12.01
C GLY A 108 -0.43 11.81 10.95
N ILE A 109 -1.48 11.55 10.16
CA ILE A 109 -1.99 12.49 9.16
C ILE A 109 -2.49 13.78 9.81
N GLU A 110 -3.28 13.72 10.88
CA GLU A 110 -3.72 14.89 11.64
C GLU A 110 -2.53 15.75 12.09
N LYS A 111 -1.46 15.11 12.58
CA LYS A 111 -0.24 15.79 13.03
C LYS A 111 0.56 16.44 11.88
N THR A 112 0.44 15.94 10.65
CA THR A 112 1.13 16.60 9.50
C THR A 112 0.64 18.02 9.22
N GLY A 113 -0.54 18.39 9.71
CA GLY A 113 -1.24 19.64 9.43
C GLY A 113 -2.29 19.50 8.32
N PRO A 114 -2.69 20.62 7.71
CA PRO A 114 -3.72 20.60 6.66
C PRO A 114 -3.36 19.66 5.52
N CYS A 115 -4.27 18.75 5.19
CA CYS A 115 -4.12 17.78 4.12
C CYS A 115 -5.36 17.81 3.23
N ASP A 116 -5.16 17.97 1.92
CA ASP A 116 -6.25 18.04 0.96
C ASP A 116 -6.57 16.67 0.36
N VAL A 117 -5.53 15.83 0.21
CA VAL A 117 -5.66 14.52 -0.44
C VAL A 117 -4.80 13.49 0.28
N ILE A 118 -5.40 12.34 0.56
CA ILE A 118 -4.70 11.18 1.08
C ILE A 118 -4.77 10.08 0.02
N ILE A 119 -3.62 9.52 -0.36
CA ILE A 119 -3.54 8.45 -1.35
C ILE A 119 -2.80 7.26 -0.74
N CYS A 120 -3.34 6.08 -0.92
CA CYS A 120 -2.67 4.81 -0.58
C CYS A 120 -2.94 3.75 -1.65
N GLY A 121 -2.14 2.71 -1.71
CA GLY A 121 -2.46 1.53 -2.48
C GLY A 121 -3.75 0.88 -1.97
N MET A 122 -4.52 0.23 -2.84
CA MET A 122 -5.74 -0.45 -2.43
C MET A 122 -5.46 -1.56 -1.41
N ALA A 123 -4.31 -2.20 -1.50
CA ALA A 123 -3.91 -3.32 -0.64
C ALA A 123 -2.40 -3.37 -0.47
N SER A 124 -1.93 -4.07 0.55
CA SER A 124 -0.51 -4.44 0.69
C SER A 124 -0.29 -5.87 0.20
N SER A 125 0.87 -6.13 -0.41
CA SER A 125 1.19 -7.45 -0.98
C SER A 125 1.36 -8.56 0.05
N ASP A 126 1.55 -8.21 1.33
CA ASP A 126 1.72 -9.15 2.44
C ASP A 126 0.39 -9.48 3.16
N GLY A 127 -0.51 -8.52 3.30
CA GLY A 127 -1.75 -8.68 4.08
C GLY A 127 -3.02 -8.69 3.23
N SER A 128 -3.04 -8.02 2.09
CA SER A 128 -4.14 -7.98 1.10
C SER A 128 -5.54 -7.73 1.67
N THR A 129 -5.64 -6.94 2.73
CA THR A 129 -6.92 -6.72 3.44
C THR A 129 -7.81 -5.66 2.82
N GLU A 130 -7.24 -4.68 2.10
CA GLU A 130 -7.92 -3.54 1.47
C GLU A 130 -8.62 -2.57 2.46
N TRP A 131 -8.49 -2.78 3.77
CA TRP A 131 -9.23 -2.06 4.81
C TRP A 131 -8.58 -0.76 5.28
N VAL A 132 -7.25 -0.64 5.23
CA VAL A 132 -6.53 0.48 5.88
C VAL A 132 -6.97 1.83 5.31
N GLY A 133 -7.07 1.97 3.98
CA GLY A 133 -7.50 3.22 3.35
C GLY A 133 -8.90 3.67 3.78
N PRO A 134 -9.94 2.82 3.65
CA PRO A 134 -11.28 3.10 4.14
C PRO A 134 -11.37 3.43 5.65
N GLN A 135 -10.59 2.72 6.46
CA GLN A 135 -10.55 2.97 7.91
C GLN A 135 -9.88 4.31 8.25
N ILE A 136 -8.80 4.70 7.55
CA ILE A 136 -8.21 6.04 7.68
C ILE A 136 -9.26 7.11 7.38
N ALA A 137 -10.02 6.96 6.28
CA ALA A 137 -11.07 7.90 5.93
C ALA A 137 -12.15 8.00 7.00
N THR A 138 -12.52 6.87 7.60
CA THR A 138 -13.50 6.81 8.71
C THR A 138 -12.99 7.56 9.93
N PHE A 139 -11.75 7.33 10.36
CA PHE A 139 -11.16 8.03 11.51
C PHE A 139 -11.05 9.54 11.27
N LEU A 140 -10.70 9.94 10.05
CA LEU A 140 -10.60 11.37 9.67
C LEU A 140 -11.95 11.99 9.31
N LYS A 141 -13.03 11.22 9.23
CA LYS A 141 -14.38 11.64 8.78
C LYS A 141 -14.36 12.26 7.39
N LEU A 142 -13.58 11.67 6.49
CA LEU A 142 -13.42 12.13 5.11
C LEU A 142 -14.14 11.19 4.14
N PRO A 143 -14.60 11.69 2.98
CA PRO A 143 -15.06 10.84 1.89
C PRO A 143 -13.90 9.96 1.38
N VAL A 144 -14.24 8.74 0.95
CA VAL A 144 -13.28 7.79 0.39
C VAL A 144 -13.77 7.26 -0.95
N VAL A 145 -12.84 7.14 -1.91
CA VAL A 145 -13.05 6.36 -3.13
C VAL A 145 -11.99 5.26 -3.19
N THR A 146 -12.47 4.03 -3.20
CA THR A 146 -11.61 2.85 -3.29
C THR A 146 -11.42 2.41 -4.74
N MET A 147 -10.34 1.64 -4.99
CA MET A 147 -10.07 1.00 -6.29
C MET A 147 -9.99 1.98 -7.47
N VAL A 148 -9.42 3.18 -7.24
CA VAL A 148 -9.25 4.19 -8.29
C VAL A 148 -8.25 3.72 -9.33
N LYS A 149 -8.69 3.70 -10.60
CA LYS A 149 -7.85 3.34 -11.75
C LYS A 149 -7.47 4.53 -12.63
N GLU A 150 -8.17 5.65 -12.49
CA GLU A 150 -7.89 6.85 -13.28
C GLU A 150 -8.35 8.12 -12.53
N PHE A 151 -7.48 9.12 -12.50
CA PHE A 151 -7.83 10.49 -12.09
C PHE A 151 -8.14 11.29 -13.36
N VAL A 152 -9.43 11.54 -13.61
CA VAL A 152 -9.91 12.18 -14.85
C VAL A 152 -9.75 13.69 -14.79
N GLU A 153 -10.19 14.30 -13.69
CA GLU A 153 -10.06 15.74 -13.43
C GLU A 153 -9.58 15.94 -11.99
N THR A 154 -8.54 16.75 -11.84
CA THR A 154 -7.92 17.04 -10.54
C THR A 154 -7.83 18.53 -10.32
N GLY A 155 -8.92 19.15 -9.91
CA GLY A 155 -9.01 20.58 -9.61
C GLY A 155 -9.82 20.83 -8.34
N ALA A 156 -9.31 21.70 -7.46
CA ALA A 156 -10.08 22.06 -6.26
C ALA A 156 -11.38 22.80 -6.66
N PRO A 157 -12.48 22.57 -5.93
CA PRO A 157 -12.63 21.72 -4.76
C PRO A 157 -13.06 20.27 -5.06
N TRP A 158 -13.19 19.87 -6.33
CA TRP A 158 -13.74 18.60 -6.74
C TRP A 158 -12.78 17.83 -7.63
N TRP A 159 -12.65 16.52 -7.37
CA TRP A 159 -11.94 15.61 -8.24
C TRP A 159 -12.91 14.62 -8.88
N LYS A 160 -12.68 14.29 -10.16
CA LYS A 160 -13.37 13.21 -10.86
C LYS A 160 -12.43 12.04 -11.05
N VAL A 161 -12.89 10.86 -10.66
CA VAL A 161 -12.11 9.63 -10.73
C VAL A 161 -12.93 8.48 -11.29
N LYS A 162 -12.26 7.53 -11.96
CA LYS A 162 -12.85 6.23 -12.30
C LYS A 162 -12.39 5.21 -11.27
N ALA A 163 -13.33 4.54 -10.64
CA ALA A 163 -13.12 3.46 -9.71
C ALA A 163 -13.57 2.13 -10.30
N ASN A 164 -12.80 1.06 -10.14
CA ASN A 164 -13.15 -0.27 -10.62
C ASN A 164 -14.36 -0.82 -9.85
N ILE A 165 -15.22 -1.54 -10.58
CA ILE A 165 -16.28 -2.42 -10.08
C ILE A 165 -16.21 -3.73 -10.87
N ASP A 166 -16.92 -4.77 -10.42
CA ASP A 166 -16.83 -6.12 -11.00
C ASP A 166 -16.99 -6.16 -12.53
N ASN A 167 -17.92 -5.38 -13.08
CA ASN A 167 -18.24 -5.38 -14.51
C ASN A 167 -17.96 -4.03 -15.20
N GLY A 168 -16.86 -3.35 -14.81
CA GLY A 168 -16.49 -2.09 -15.45
C GLY A 168 -15.90 -1.06 -14.50
N TYR A 169 -16.38 0.17 -14.59
CA TYR A 169 -15.95 1.26 -13.69
C TYR A 169 -17.10 2.20 -13.37
N ARG A 170 -16.96 2.89 -12.26
CA ARG A 170 -17.85 3.96 -11.84
C ARG A 170 -17.13 5.31 -11.93
N LEU A 171 -17.74 6.29 -12.60
CA LEU A 171 -17.26 7.67 -12.60
C LEU A 171 -17.81 8.37 -11.35
N MET A 172 -16.92 8.88 -10.51
CA MET A 172 -17.28 9.53 -9.25
C MET A 172 -16.70 10.93 -9.19
N GLN A 173 -17.48 11.87 -8.65
CA GLN A 173 -17.03 13.21 -8.33
C GLN A 173 -16.99 13.36 -6.80
N VAL A 174 -15.84 13.77 -6.28
CA VAL A 174 -15.57 13.80 -4.84
C VAL A 174 -15.05 15.17 -4.44
N LYS A 175 -15.59 15.70 -3.35
CA LYS A 175 -15.15 16.97 -2.76
C LYS A 175 -13.93 16.72 -1.87
N LEU A 176 -12.93 17.58 -1.99
CA LEU A 176 -11.77 17.56 -1.10
C LEU A 176 -12.07 18.25 0.24
N PRO A 177 -11.43 17.85 1.36
CA PRO A 177 -10.43 16.80 1.44
C PRO A 177 -11.02 15.39 1.30
N ALA A 178 -10.23 14.43 0.74
CA ALA A 178 -10.68 13.08 0.46
C ALA A 178 -9.55 12.03 0.50
N VAL A 179 -9.93 10.77 0.71
CA VAL A 179 -9.03 9.61 0.68
C VAL A 179 -9.26 8.82 -0.61
N PHE A 180 -8.20 8.40 -1.26
CA PHE A 180 -8.24 7.56 -2.46
C PHE A 180 -7.37 6.32 -2.27
N THR A 181 -7.91 5.14 -2.59
CA THR A 181 -7.06 3.95 -2.73
C THR A 181 -6.93 3.62 -4.21
N VAL A 182 -5.70 3.36 -4.67
CA VAL A 182 -5.40 3.19 -6.09
C VAL A 182 -5.08 1.75 -6.45
N THR A 183 -5.49 1.35 -7.65
CA THR A 183 -5.16 0.07 -8.25
C THR A 183 -3.85 0.15 -9.05
N ARG A 184 -3.35 -1.00 -9.48
CA ARG A 184 -2.15 -1.08 -10.33
C ARG A 184 -2.34 -0.42 -11.72
N GLU A 185 -3.58 -0.35 -12.19
CA GLU A 185 -3.92 0.19 -13.51
C GLU A 185 -3.78 1.72 -13.60
N VAL A 186 -3.75 2.43 -12.46
CA VAL A 186 -3.77 3.90 -12.42
C VAL A 186 -2.58 4.53 -13.13
N ASN A 187 -1.43 3.88 -13.10
CA ASN A 187 -0.20 4.32 -13.78
C ASN A 187 0.89 3.24 -13.78
N SER A 188 2.01 3.55 -14.45
CA SER A 188 3.27 2.82 -14.30
C SER A 188 4.22 3.69 -13.48
N PRO A 189 4.66 3.23 -12.29
CA PRO A 189 5.57 3.98 -11.45
C PRO A 189 6.92 4.21 -12.14
N ARG A 190 7.48 5.39 -11.93
CA ARG A 190 8.83 5.73 -12.44
C ARG A 190 9.92 4.96 -11.71
N ALA A 191 11.04 4.78 -12.39
CA ALA A 191 12.26 4.26 -11.77
C ALA A 191 12.97 5.36 -10.95
N LEU A 192 13.75 4.92 -9.97
CA LEU A 192 14.65 5.81 -9.21
C LEU A 192 15.70 6.42 -10.14
N SER A 193 15.90 7.73 -10.04
CA SER A 193 16.99 8.42 -10.72
C SER A 193 18.20 8.56 -9.79
N PHE A 194 19.39 8.55 -10.37
CA PHE A 194 20.63 8.75 -9.60
C PHE A 194 20.63 10.11 -8.86
N SER A 195 20.16 11.16 -9.53
CA SER A 195 20.04 12.49 -8.92
C SER A 195 19.02 12.51 -7.76
N GLY A 196 17.92 11.77 -7.88
CA GLY A 196 16.93 11.61 -6.82
C GLY A 196 17.52 10.94 -5.58
N ILE A 197 18.30 9.87 -5.76
CA ILE A 197 18.98 9.18 -4.68
C ILE A 197 19.94 10.12 -3.93
N ILE A 198 20.75 10.89 -4.65
CA ILE A 198 21.67 11.87 -4.03
C ILE A 198 20.90 12.93 -3.24
N LYS A 199 19.83 13.49 -3.81
CA LYS A 199 18.99 14.48 -3.13
C LYS A 199 18.33 13.90 -1.86
N ALA A 200 17.83 12.68 -1.93
CA ALA A 200 17.19 12.02 -0.80
C ALA A 200 18.17 11.75 0.36
N ARG A 201 19.46 11.49 0.09
CA ARG A 201 20.47 11.32 1.16
C ARG A 201 20.56 12.51 2.10
N LYS A 202 20.34 13.72 1.60
CA LYS A 202 20.37 14.98 2.37
C LYS A 202 19.08 15.29 3.12
N LYS A 203 17.97 14.63 2.78
CA LYS A 203 16.68 14.83 3.45
C LYS A 203 16.64 13.98 4.72
N GLU A 204 16.22 14.56 5.82
CA GLU A 204 15.95 13.83 7.05
C GLU A 204 14.57 13.16 6.98
N ILE A 205 14.43 12.06 7.71
CA ILE A 205 13.16 11.39 7.94
C ILE A 205 12.75 11.74 9.36
N GLU A 206 11.58 12.34 9.49
CA GLU A 206 11.00 12.57 10.81
C GLU A 206 10.52 11.22 11.37
N GLN A 207 10.87 10.94 12.60
CA GLN A 207 10.37 9.75 13.30
C GLN A 207 9.46 10.19 14.44
N TRP A 208 8.26 9.62 14.47
CA TRP A 208 7.27 9.91 15.52
C TRP A 208 6.88 8.64 16.24
N GLY A 209 6.96 8.67 17.55
CA GLY A 209 6.48 7.64 18.45
C GLY A 209 5.08 7.94 19.00
N ILE A 210 4.67 7.12 19.96
CA ILE A 210 3.37 7.24 20.62
C ILE A 210 3.20 8.57 21.35
N GLU A 211 4.26 9.06 22.00
CA GLU A 211 4.28 10.34 22.72
C GLU A 211 4.10 11.51 21.76
N ASP A 212 4.76 11.45 20.59
CA ASP A 212 4.65 12.49 19.55
C ASP A 212 3.24 12.60 18.99
N LEU A 213 2.50 11.49 18.95
CA LEU A 213 1.12 11.44 18.48
C LEU A 213 0.11 11.79 19.59
N GLY A 214 0.52 11.78 20.85
CA GLY A 214 -0.34 12.06 22.00
C GLY A 214 -1.51 11.07 22.14
N ILE A 215 -1.29 9.79 21.81
CA ILE A 215 -2.32 8.75 21.82
C ILE A 215 -2.04 7.71 22.93
N PRO A 216 -3.09 7.12 23.55
CA PRO A 216 -2.90 6.13 24.60
C PRO A 216 -2.42 4.79 24.02
N SER A 217 -1.56 4.10 24.78
CA SER A 217 -0.97 2.81 24.37
C SER A 217 -2.00 1.70 24.18
N GLU A 218 -3.15 1.81 24.81
CA GLU A 218 -4.27 0.88 24.70
C GLU A 218 -4.99 0.96 23.34
N SER A 219 -4.80 2.05 22.60
CA SER A 219 -5.46 2.30 21.30
C SER A 219 -4.62 1.89 20.10
N VAL A 220 -3.40 1.39 20.31
CA VAL A 220 -2.44 1.09 19.24
C VAL A 220 -1.85 -0.32 19.39
N GLY A 221 -1.17 -0.75 18.32
CA GLY A 221 -0.50 -2.05 18.30
C GLY A 221 -1.45 -3.21 18.57
N LEU A 222 -0.93 -4.26 19.17
CA LEU A 222 -1.71 -5.43 19.52
C LEU A 222 -2.84 -5.13 20.52
N LYS A 223 -2.62 -4.20 21.45
CA LYS A 223 -3.62 -3.83 22.47
C LYS A 223 -4.83 -3.11 21.85
N GLY A 224 -4.60 -2.25 20.86
CA GLY A 224 -5.65 -1.53 20.15
C GLY A 224 -6.31 -2.31 19.02
N SER A 225 -5.85 -3.55 18.76
CA SER A 225 -6.33 -4.39 17.66
C SER A 225 -7.55 -5.22 18.06
N PRO A 226 -8.72 -5.03 17.43
CA PRO A 226 -9.89 -5.90 17.64
C PRO A 226 -9.72 -7.31 17.11
N THR A 227 -8.70 -7.56 16.26
CA THR A 227 -8.42 -8.89 15.69
C THR A 227 -7.02 -9.37 16.04
N ILE A 228 -6.87 -10.68 16.21
CA ILE A 228 -5.58 -11.34 16.52
C ILE A 228 -5.39 -12.50 15.56
N VAL A 229 -4.19 -12.65 14.99
CA VAL A 229 -3.83 -13.81 14.19
C VAL A 229 -3.70 -15.04 15.12
N SER A 230 -4.63 -15.97 15.00
CA SER A 230 -4.64 -17.20 15.81
C SER A 230 -3.69 -18.26 15.25
N GLN A 231 -3.59 -18.38 13.93
CA GLN A 231 -2.78 -19.40 13.27
C GLN A 231 -2.35 -18.95 11.86
N LEU A 232 -1.11 -19.27 11.51
CA LEU A 232 -0.58 -19.18 10.15
C LEU A 232 -0.22 -20.57 9.66
N ASN A 233 -0.68 -20.93 8.47
CA ASN A 233 -0.33 -22.17 7.81
C ASN A 233 0.36 -21.88 6.48
N THR A 234 1.42 -22.64 6.17
CA THR A 234 2.02 -22.63 4.84
C THR A 234 1.23 -23.60 3.96
N MET A 235 0.70 -23.11 2.85
CA MET A 235 0.13 -23.99 1.83
C MET A 235 1.25 -24.50 0.92
N GLU A 236 1.58 -25.78 1.03
CA GLU A 236 2.39 -26.44 0.00
C GLU A 236 1.52 -26.70 -1.23
N THR A 237 1.56 -25.81 -2.20
CA THR A 237 0.96 -26.08 -3.52
C THR A 237 1.93 -26.91 -4.34
N LYS A 238 1.74 -28.23 -4.36
CA LYS A 238 2.39 -29.09 -5.36
C LYS A 238 1.72 -28.83 -6.70
N ARG A 239 2.39 -28.09 -7.58
CA ARG A 239 1.96 -27.96 -8.97
C ARG A 239 2.37 -29.23 -9.71
N GLU A 240 1.42 -30.06 -10.06
CA GLU A 240 1.64 -31.15 -11.01
C GLU A 240 1.59 -30.53 -12.43
N VAL A 241 2.73 -30.57 -13.10
CA VAL A 241 2.85 -30.09 -14.48
C VAL A 241 2.78 -31.30 -15.41
N GLU A 242 1.76 -31.35 -16.25
CA GLU A 242 1.63 -32.35 -17.29
C GLU A 242 1.98 -31.76 -18.65
N PHE A 243 2.91 -32.38 -19.36
CA PHE A 243 3.28 -31.98 -20.70
C PHE A 243 2.49 -32.76 -21.75
N ILE A 244 1.60 -32.09 -22.48
CA ILE A 244 0.82 -32.69 -23.56
C ILE A 244 1.75 -32.89 -24.77
N LYS A 245 1.87 -34.14 -25.24
CA LYS A 245 2.67 -34.52 -26.41
C LYS A 245 1.77 -34.73 -27.62
N GLY A 246 2.32 -34.58 -28.85
CA GLY A 246 1.61 -34.79 -30.09
C GLY A 246 1.78 -33.63 -31.07
N THR A 247 1.06 -33.65 -32.17
CA THR A 247 0.93 -32.56 -33.14
C THR A 247 0.25 -31.35 -32.52
N ARG A 248 0.20 -30.23 -33.21
CA ARG A 248 -0.45 -29.00 -32.71
C ARG A 248 -1.96 -29.19 -32.50
N GLU A 249 -2.56 -29.90 -33.45
CA GLU A 249 -3.99 -30.23 -33.43
C GLU A 249 -4.34 -31.18 -32.29
N GLU A 250 -3.59 -32.27 -32.14
CA GLU A 250 -3.77 -33.24 -31.07
C GLU A 250 -3.61 -32.59 -29.69
N LYS A 251 -2.61 -31.71 -29.51
CA LYS A 251 -2.41 -30.96 -28.24
C LYS A 251 -3.59 -30.07 -27.91
N ALA A 252 -4.15 -29.39 -28.92
CA ALA A 252 -5.30 -28.52 -28.74
C ALA A 252 -6.54 -29.34 -28.32
N GLU A 253 -6.78 -30.46 -28.97
CA GLU A 253 -7.92 -31.35 -28.66
C GLU A 253 -7.81 -31.93 -27.24
N ILE A 254 -6.65 -32.43 -26.85
CA ILE A 254 -6.39 -32.95 -25.50
C ILE A 254 -6.57 -31.84 -24.44
N LEU A 255 -6.08 -30.64 -24.70
CA LEU A 255 -6.23 -29.53 -23.78
C LEU A 255 -7.70 -29.15 -23.57
N VAL A 256 -8.48 -29.04 -24.65
CA VAL A 256 -9.91 -28.75 -24.59
C VAL A 256 -10.66 -29.83 -23.79
N HIS A 257 -10.40 -31.12 -24.09
CA HIS A 257 -11.00 -32.21 -23.34
C HIS A 257 -10.69 -32.16 -21.83
N LYS A 258 -9.43 -31.82 -21.47
CA LYS A 258 -9.05 -31.68 -20.07
C LYS A 258 -9.76 -30.51 -19.39
N LEU A 259 -9.87 -29.37 -20.06
CA LEU A 259 -10.55 -28.18 -19.52
C LEU A 259 -12.04 -28.43 -19.32
N ILE A 260 -12.71 -29.12 -20.25
CA ILE A 260 -14.12 -29.57 -20.10
C ILE A 260 -14.24 -30.51 -18.90
N GLY A 261 -13.34 -31.48 -18.79
CA GLY A 261 -13.35 -32.48 -17.69
C GLY A 261 -13.13 -31.86 -16.31
N THR A 262 -12.50 -30.67 -16.23
CA THR A 262 -12.32 -29.93 -14.97
C THR A 262 -13.41 -28.88 -14.71
N GLY A 263 -14.40 -28.75 -15.61
CA GLY A 263 -15.48 -27.76 -15.49
C GLY A 263 -15.03 -26.30 -15.70
N LEU A 264 -13.90 -26.10 -16.36
CA LEU A 264 -13.36 -24.77 -16.69
C LEU A 264 -13.82 -24.26 -18.06
N LEU A 265 -14.44 -25.14 -18.85
CA LEU A 265 -15.13 -24.86 -20.11
C LEU A 265 -16.49 -25.54 -20.13
#